data_a40a876bcb44db976baeb1dbdb9b16e2
#
_entry.id   a40a876bcb44db976baeb1dbdb9b16e2
#
_cell.length_a   1.000
_cell.length_b   1.000
_cell.length_c   1.000
_cell.angle_alpha   90.00
_cell.angle_beta   90.00
_cell.angle_gamma   90.00
#
_symmetry.space_group_name_H-M   'P 1'
#
loop_
_entity.id
_entity.type
_entity.pdbx_description
1 polymer ?
#
loop_
_entity_poly.entity_id
_entity_poly.type
_entity_poly.pdbx_seq_one_letter_code
_entity_poly.pdbx_strand_id
1 'polypeptide(L)'
;MSLKIEGIEIQMGVILDAYSKEVRRAVNNAQDKIAKEAVSKLKNTSPKKTGKYAKGWAVKRKKGSGGIVDVTVYNKNKPQITHLLENGHRVDNGKGEYGRFNGIKHIAPVADWANDELPREIERELET
;
A
#
# COMPACT_ATOMS: atom_id res chain seq x y z
N MET A 1 4.31 -8.78 10.56
CA MET A 1 3.59 -8.63 9.30
C MET A 1 4.15 -7.47 8.52
N SER A 2 4.45 -7.67 7.28
CA SER A 2 5.36 -6.78 6.56
C SER A 2 4.77 -6.24 5.26
N LEU A 3 3.46 -6.06 5.20
CA LEU A 3 2.81 -5.41 4.08
C LEU A 3 2.57 -3.94 4.40
N LYS A 4 3.10 -3.04 3.56
CA LYS A 4 2.92 -1.60 3.70
C LYS A 4 2.38 -1.02 2.40
N ILE A 5 1.46 -0.07 2.52
CA ILE A 5 0.96 0.71 1.39
C ILE A 5 1.28 2.16 1.67
N GLU A 6 2.33 2.68 1.04
CA GLU A 6 2.83 4.04 1.15
C GLU A 6 2.86 4.54 2.61
N GLY A 7 3.60 3.82 3.46
CA GLY A 7 3.78 4.19 4.87
C GLY A 7 2.68 3.71 5.82
N ILE A 8 1.59 3.16 5.30
CA ILE A 8 0.53 2.59 6.14
C ILE A 8 0.83 1.10 6.30
N GLU A 9 1.15 0.69 7.52
CA GLU A 9 1.43 -0.71 7.81
C GLU A 9 0.12 -1.48 8.00
N ILE A 10 -0.04 -2.55 7.25
CA ILE A 10 -1.17 -3.45 7.38
C ILE A 10 -0.85 -4.42 8.51
N GLN A 11 -1.59 -4.28 9.61
CA GLN A 11 -1.35 -5.08 10.80
C GLN A 11 -2.29 -6.27 10.87
N MET A 12 -1.70 -7.43 11.11
CA MET A 12 -2.45 -8.60 11.56
C MET A 12 -2.01 -8.87 12.98
N GLY A 13 -2.94 -9.11 13.88
CA GLY A 13 -2.65 -9.42 15.27
C GLY A 13 -2.02 -10.80 15.46
N VAL A 14 -0.97 -11.11 14.69
CA VAL A 14 -0.34 -12.42 14.67
C VAL A 14 1.15 -12.24 14.92
N ILE A 15 1.67 -12.95 15.92
CA ILE A 15 3.12 -12.99 16.20
C ILE A 15 3.73 -14.08 15.36
N LEU A 16 4.65 -13.69 14.45
CA LEU A 16 5.21 -14.58 13.43
C LEU A 16 6.56 -15.18 13.86
N ASP A 17 6.67 -15.74 15.06
CA ASP A 17 7.98 -16.19 15.55
C ASP A 17 8.41 -17.57 15.07
N ALA A 18 7.50 -18.44 14.70
CA ALA A 18 7.87 -19.80 14.32
C ALA A 18 6.80 -20.46 13.49
N TYR A 19 6.55 -19.91 12.31
CA TYR A 19 5.55 -20.53 11.44
C TYR A 19 6.13 -21.66 10.62
N SER A 20 5.28 -22.66 10.37
CA SER A 20 5.58 -23.74 9.46
C SER A 20 5.84 -23.19 8.05
N LYS A 21 6.50 -23.98 7.23
CA LYS A 21 6.75 -23.65 5.82
C LYS A 21 5.45 -23.33 5.08
N GLU A 22 4.37 -24.05 5.40
CA GLU A 22 3.05 -23.85 4.79
C GLU A 22 2.45 -22.49 5.13
N VAL A 23 2.55 -22.08 6.40
CA VAL A 23 2.05 -20.76 6.81
C VAL A 23 2.86 -19.64 6.17
N ARG A 24 4.19 -19.77 6.13
CA ARG A 24 5.05 -18.79 5.46
C ARG A 24 4.68 -18.65 3.99
N ARG A 25 4.47 -19.77 3.31
CA ARG A 25 4.04 -19.76 1.90
C ARG A 25 2.71 -19.03 1.73
N ALA A 26 1.74 -19.37 2.59
CA ALA A 26 0.41 -18.77 2.52
C ALA A 26 0.46 -17.24 2.76
N VAL A 27 1.21 -16.80 3.76
CA VAL A 27 1.36 -15.36 4.05
C VAL A 27 2.05 -14.63 2.91
N ASN A 28 3.14 -15.18 2.39
CA ASN A 28 3.89 -14.56 1.30
C ASN A 28 3.06 -14.46 0.02
N ASN A 29 2.33 -15.52 -0.32
CA ASN A 29 1.44 -15.52 -1.48
C ASN A 29 0.29 -14.53 -1.32
N ALA A 30 -0.31 -14.49 -0.14
CA ALA A 30 -1.41 -13.57 0.16
C ALA A 30 -0.94 -12.11 0.08
N GLN A 31 0.21 -11.78 0.67
CA GLN A 31 0.77 -10.44 0.60
C GLN A 31 1.04 -10.01 -0.84
N ASP A 32 1.60 -10.91 -1.65
CA ASP A 32 1.89 -10.62 -3.05
C ASP A 32 0.62 -10.33 -3.84
N LYS A 33 -0.41 -11.14 -3.64
CA LYS A 33 -1.70 -10.97 -4.31
C LYS A 33 -2.37 -9.67 -3.91
N ILE A 34 -2.43 -9.38 -2.61
CA ILE A 34 -3.02 -8.14 -2.10
C ILE A 34 -2.25 -6.91 -2.59
N ALA A 35 -0.92 -6.98 -2.63
CA ALA A 35 -0.10 -5.88 -3.14
C ALA A 35 -0.37 -5.59 -4.61
N LYS A 36 -0.51 -6.63 -5.44
CA LYS A 36 -0.84 -6.47 -6.86
C LYS A 36 -2.21 -5.84 -7.07
N GLU A 37 -3.19 -6.28 -6.30
CA GLU A 37 -4.54 -5.69 -6.35
C GLU A 37 -4.53 -4.25 -5.83
N ALA A 38 -3.76 -3.95 -4.80
CA ALA A 38 -3.61 -2.59 -4.27
C ALA A 38 -3.03 -1.66 -5.34
N VAL A 39 -2.00 -2.09 -6.07
CA VAL A 39 -1.41 -1.33 -7.17
C VAL A 39 -2.48 -1.03 -8.23
N SER A 40 -3.27 -2.02 -8.62
CA SER A 40 -4.34 -1.85 -9.59
C SER A 40 -5.39 -0.84 -9.11
N LYS A 41 -5.83 -0.97 -7.86
CA LYS A 41 -6.80 -0.03 -7.27
C LYS A 41 -6.25 1.39 -7.20
N LEU A 42 -4.99 1.55 -6.79
CA LEU A 42 -4.35 2.86 -6.69
C LEU A 42 -4.18 3.51 -8.07
N LYS A 43 -3.82 2.74 -9.09
CA LYS A 43 -3.76 3.24 -10.47
C LYS A 43 -5.10 3.76 -10.96
N ASN A 44 -6.19 3.11 -10.55
CA ASN A 44 -7.53 3.48 -10.97
C ASN A 44 -8.13 4.64 -10.18
N THR A 45 -7.72 4.82 -8.92
CA THR A 45 -8.33 5.80 -8.01
C THR A 45 -7.47 7.02 -7.72
N SER A 46 -6.20 7.00 -8.11
CA SER A 46 -5.29 8.14 -7.88
C SER A 46 -5.65 9.33 -8.75
N PRO A 47 -5.39 10.57 -8.29
CA PRO A 47 -5.57 11.76 -9.11
C PRO A 47 -4.78 11.67 -10.41
N LYS A 48 -5.40 12.05 -11.55
CA LYS A 48 -4.86 11.79 -12.89
C LYS A 48 -4.68 13.06 -13.72
N LYS A 49 -4.03 14.07 -13.20
CA LYS A 49 -3.80 15.30 -13.97
C LYS A 49 -3.02 15.02 -15.27
N THR A 50 -1.90 14.28 -15.18
CA THR A 50 -1.09 13.86 -16.35
C THR A 50 -1.03 12.35 -16.51
N GLY A 51 -1.52 11.62 -15.54
CA GLY A 51 -1.40 10.16 -15.48
C GLY A 51 -0.08 9.64 -14.96
N LYS A 52 0.95 10.47 -14.85
CA LYS A 52 2.27 10.03 -14.39
C LYS A 52 2.25 9.51 -12.96
N TYR A 53 1.54 10.21 -12.07
CA TYR A 53 1.41 9.78 -10.68
C TYR A 53 0.70 8.43 -10.60
N ALA A 54 -0.48 8.34 -11.21
CA ALA A 54 -1.28 7.12 -11.15
C ALA A 54 -0.53 5.90 -11.72
N LYS A 55 0.26 6.10 -12.77
CA LYS A 55 1.06 5.01 -13.38
C LYS A 55 2.27 4.60 -12.54
N GLY A 56 2.64 5.40 -11.56
CA GLY A 56 3.85 5.19 -10.77
C GLY A 56 3.73 4.18 -9.65
N TRP A 57 2.55 3.64 -9.39
CA TRP A 57 2.38 2.66 -8.32
C TRP A 57 3.09 1.36 -8.65
N ALA A 58 3.85 0.87 -7.70
CA ALA A 58 4.69 -0.32 -7.87
C ALA A 58 4.85 -1.06 -6.54
N VAL A 59 5.33 -2.27 -6.62
CA VAL A 59 5.60 -3.13 -5.46
C VAL A 59 7.10 -3.35 -5.34
N LYS A 60 7.63 -3.21 -4.14
CA LYS A 60 8.99 -3.67 -3.85
C LYS A 60 8.95 -4.73 -2.76
N ARG A 61 9.83 -5.70 -2.87
CA ARG A 61 9.95 -6.81 -1.95
C ARG A 61 11.33 -6.84 -1.36
N LYS A 62 11.40 -7.14 -0.08
CA LYS A 62 12.66 -7.25 0.65
C LYS A 62 12.58 -8.47 1.54
N LYS A 63 13.69 -9.18 1.70
CA LYS A 63 13.77 -10.32 2.59
C LYS A 63 13.52 -9.87 4.03
N GLY A 64 12.48 -10.40 4.65
CA GLY A 64 12.12 -10.13 6.04
C GLY A 64 12.61 -11.22 6.98
N SER A 65 12.22 -11.11 8.24
CA SER A 65 12.58 -12.11 9.26
C SER A 65 11.64 -13.30 9.22
N GLY A 66 12.13 -14.46 9.64
CA GLY A 66 11.34 -15.66 9.77
C GLY A 66 10.85 -16.27 8.46
N GLY A 67 11.44 -15.88 7.33
CA GLY A 67 11.01 -16.36 6.01
C GLY A 67 9.80 -15.61 5.44
N ILE A 68 9.34 -14.56 6.11
CA ILE A 68 8.28 -13.69 5.61
C ILE A 68 8.90 -12.54 4.82
N VAL A 69 8.37 -12.30 3.63
CA VAL A 69 8.85 -11.22 2.75
C VAL A 69 8.21 -9.90 3.17
N ASP A 70 9.01 -8.85 3.26
CA ASP A 70 8.51 -7.49 3.46
C ASP A 70 8.06 -6.93 2.10
N VAL A 71 6.80 -6.55 2.02
CA VAL A 71 6.19 -6.07 0.77
C VAL A 71 5.75 -4.63 0.98
N THR A 72 6.13 -3.75 0.07
CA THR A 72 5.75 -2.33 0.12
C THR A 72 5.19 -1.90 -1.21
N VAL A 73 4.00 -1.30 -1.18
CA VAL A 73 3.39 -0.63 -2.32
C VAL A 73 3.75 0.85 -2.20
N TYR A 74 4.36 1.41 -3.23
CA TYR A 74 4.85 2.79 -3.21
C TYR A 74 4.71 3.42 -4.59
N ASN A 75 4.82 4.75 -4.64
CA ASN A 75 4.81 5.48 -5.91
C ASN A 75 6.24 5.80 -6.31
N LYS A 76 6.72 5.22 -7.40
CA LYS A 76 8.09 5.41 -7.88
C LYS A 76 8.28 6.66 -8.71
N ASN A 77 7.20 7.19 -9.31
CA ASN A 77 7.28 8.35 -10.21
C ASN A 77 7.26 9.68 -9.44
N LYS A 78 6.40 9.78 -8.43
CA LYS A 78 6.19 11.01 -7.67
C LYS A 78 6.11 10.75 -6.17
N PRO A 79 7.14 10.12 -5.56
CA PRO A 79 7.06 9.77 -4.14
C PRO A 79 6.93 10.97 -3.22
N GLN A 80 7.51 12.11 -3.60
CA GLN A 80 7.55 13.29 -2.75
C GLN A 80 6.21 14.02 -2.65
N ILE A 81 5.25 13.75 -3.54
CA ILE A 81 3.95 14.42 -3.51
C ILE A 81 2.80 13.53 -3.05
N THR A 82 3.08 12.27 -2.77
CA THR A 82 2.06 11.27 -2.44
C THR A 82 1.18 11.71 -1.26
N HIS A 83 1.80 12.12 -0.16
CA HIS A 83 1.03 12.56 1.03
C HIS A 83 0.32 13.89 0.81
N LEU A 84 0.86 14.76 -0.05
CA LEU A 84 0.21 16.02 -0.39
C LEU A 84 -1.07 15.79 -1.17
N LEU A 85 -1.07 14.82 -2.09
CA LEU A 85 -2.26 14.47 -2.86
C LEU A 85 -3.30 13.76 -2.00
N GLU A 86 -2.88 12.97 -1.03
CA GLU A 86 -3.78 12.27 -0.12
C GLU A 86 -4.41 13.21 0.90
N ASN A 87 -3.61 14.07 1.52
CA ASN A 87 -4.01 14.88 2.67
C ASN A 87 -4.24 16.35 2.35
N GLY A 88 -3.85 16.78 1.16
CA GLY A 88 -3.95 18.18 0.77
C GLY A 88 -2.77 19.01 1.25
N HIS A 89 -2.73 20.25 0.81
CA HIS A 89 -1.68 21.18 1.17
C HIS A 89 -2.12 22.62 0.91
N ARG A 90 -1.42 23.54 1.55
CA ARG A 90 -1.61 24.99 1.34
C ARG A 90 -1.05 25.37 -0.01
N VAL A 91 -1.79 26.20 -0.75
CA VAL A 91 -1.35 26.70 -2.04
C VAL A 91 -0.78 28.11 -1.84
N ASP A 92 0.47 28.32 -2.25
CA ASP A 92 1.20 29.57 -2.08
C ASP A 92 1.99 29.86 -3.35
N ASN A 93 1.95 31.13 -3.81
CA ASN A 93 2.69 31.55 -5.01
C ASN A 93 3.95 32.39 -4.69
N GLY A 94 4.38 32.45 -3.43
CA GLY A 94 5.49 33.28 -2.98
C GLY A 94 5.09 34.71 -2.60
N LYS A 95 3.87 35.12 -2.87
CA LYS A 95 3.31 36.45 -2.52
C LYS A 95 2.19 36.38 -1.52
N GLY A 96 1.80 35.20 -1.09
CA GLY A 96 0.74 34.96 -0.15
C GLY A 96 0.03 33.65 -0.40
N GLU A 97 -0.92 33.32 0.48
CA GLU A 97 -1.69 32.09 0.39
C GLU A 97 -2.90 32.29 -0.54
N TYR A 98 -3.06 31.40 -1.52
CA TYR A 98 -4.21 31.39 -2.43
C TYR A 98 -5.29 30.41 -2.02
N GLY A 99 -5.17 29.80 -0.87
CA GLY A 99 -6.12 28.81 -0.41
C GLY A 99 -5.46 27.46 -0.16
N ARG A 100 -6.26 26.40 -0.24
CA ARG A 100 -5.83 25.07 0.12
C ARG A 100 -6.34 24.06 -0.89
N PHE A 101 -5.48 23.13 -1.30
CA PHE A 101 -5.87 21.89 -1.95
C PHE A 101 -6.26 20.89 -0.85
N ASN A 102 -7.51 20.42 -0.86
CA ASN A 102 -8.04 19.58 0.21
C ASN A 102 -7.61 18.12 0.15
N GLY A 103 -6.95 17.72 -0.92
CA GLY A 103 -6.53 16.33 -1.10
C GLY A 103 -7.63 15.45 -1.63
N ILE A 104 -7.23 14.28 -2.11
CA ILE A 104 -8.12 13.22 -2.58
C ILE A 104 -7.69 11.93 -1.91
N LYS A 105 -8.51 11.41 -1.02
CA LYS A 105 -8.21 10.17 -0.32
C LYS A 105 -8.23 9.00 -1.30
N HIS A 106 -7.07 8.45 -1.59
CA HIS A 106 -6.91 7.31 -2.48
C HIS A 106 -6.08 6.19 -1.84
N ILE A 107 -5.17 6.54 -0.92
CA ILE A 107 -4.33 5.56 -0.23
C ILE A 107 -5.09 4.92 0.92
N ALA A 108 -5.74 5.72 1.78
CA ALA A 108 -6.44 5.20 2.95
C ALA A 108 -7.52 4.18 2.60
N PRO A 109 -8.39 4.39 1.59
CA PRO A 109 -9.38 3.37 1.23
C PRO A 109 -8.75 2.05 0.79
N VAL A 110 -7.64 2.09 0.05
CA VAL A 110 -6.95 0.89 -0.39
C VAL A 110 -6.29 0.18 0.79
N ALA A 111 -5.68 0.94 1.69
CA ALA A 111 -5.09 0.37 2.91
C ALA A 111 -6.15 -0.28 3.79
N ASP A 112 -7.31 0.34 3.96
CA ASP A 112 -8.43 -0.24 4.71
C ASP A 112 -8.92 -1.53 4.06
N TRP A 113 -9.08 -1.54 2.75
CA TRP A 113 -9.43 -2.74 2.00
C TRP A 113 -8.40 -3.86 2.22
N ALA A 114 -7.12 -3.54 2.12
CA ALA A 114 -6.05 -4.51 2.31
C ALA A 114 -6.03 -5.09 3.72
N ASN A 115 -6.27 -4.23 4.71
CA ASN A 115 -6.33 -4.66 6.12
C ASN A 115 -7.45 -5.69 6.35
N ASP A 116 -8.60 -5.49 5.71
CA ASP A 116 -9.73 -6.41 5.81
C ASP A 116 -9.52 -7.68 4.98
N GLU A 117 -8.94 -7.55 3.79
CA GLU A 117 -8.85 -8.64 2.83
C GLU A 117 -7.67 -9.59 3.08
N LEU A 118 -6.57 -9.08 3.65
CA LEU A 118 -5.35 -9.88 3.82
C LEU A 118 -5.57 -11.14 4.68
N PRO A 119 -6.24 -11.07 5.85
CA PRO A 119 -6.52 -12.29 6.63
C PRO A 119 -7.35 -13.31 5.84
N ARG A 120 -8.32 -12.84 5.06
CA ARG A 120 -9.18 -13.70 4.24
C ARG A 120 -8.38 -14.41 3.16
N GLU A 121 -7.46 -13.68 2.55
CA GLU A 121 -6.60 -14.26 1.49
C GLU A 121 -5.63 -15.29 2.07
N ILE A 122 -5.11 -15.06 3.27
CA ILE A 122 -4.25 -16.04 3.95
C ILE A 122 -5.04 -17.31 4.20
N GLU A 123 -6.29 -17.22 4.67
CA GLU A 123 -7.14 -18.39 4.88
C GLU A 123 -7.34 -19.17 3.58
N ARG A 124 -7.61 -18.46 2.47
CA ARG A 124 -7.78 -19.12 1.16
C ARG A 124 -6.51 -19.87 0.74
N GLU A 125 -5.35 -19.25 0.96
CA GLU A 125 -4.07 -19.87 0.62
C GLU A 125 -3.80 -21.11 1.47
N LEU A 126 -4.23 -21.11 2.73
CA LEU A 126 -4.07 -22.27 3.60
C LEU A 126 -4.99 -23.44 3.22
N GLU A 127 -6.06 -23.16 2.52
CA GLU A 127 -7.03 -24.19 2.08
C GLU A 127 -6.65 -24.85 0.76
N THR A 128 -5.65 -24.35 0.06
CA THR A 128 -5.23 -24.90 -1.26
C THR A 128 -4.17 -25.98 -1.17
#